data_a7ebe6b4fdfffd709dd23993d8141f82
#
_entry.id   a7ebe6b4fdfffd709dd23993d8141f82
#
_cell.length_a   1.000
_cell.length_b   1.000
_cell.length_c   1.000
_cell.angle_alpha   90.00
_cell.angle_beta   90.00
_cell.angle_gamma   90.00
#
_symmetry.space_group_name_H-M   'P 1'
#
loop_
_entity.id
_entity.type
_entity.pdbx_description
1 polymer ?
#
loop_
_entity_poly.entity_id
_entity_poly.type
_entity_poly.pdbx_seq_one_letter_code
_entity_poly.pdbx_strand_id
1 'polypeptide(L)'
;EGQLQMSQGSMMGLFYDQLDVSTEEMENVDLYLHGLGVPARRLGSETKMVQYGDKQISERELVSIGEKMFYQAKCHLCHVTTLHTRSTGATLLNGMHLPWLGGQTIHPYSDYLLHDMGSEIMGVGLNDNYVSGLARGNEWRTTPLWGIGLQSKINGHTNFLHDGRARNFVEAIMWHGGEGEASKNLFKKMPKKDRDALVKFLESL
;
A
#
# COMPACT_ATOMS: atom_id res chain seq x y z
N GLU A 1 13.84 17.93 6.02
CA GLU A 1 15.19 18.35 5.55
C GLU A 1 15.35 18.25 4.04
N GLY A 2 14.87 17.20 3.35
CA GLY A 2 15.00 17.04 1.91
C GLY A 2 14.25 18.10 1.09
N GLN A 3 13.08 18.55 1.53
CA GLN A 3 12.35 19.63 0.88
C GLN A 3 13.02 21.00 1.09
N LEU A 4 13.63 21.22 2.25
CA LEU A 4 14.43 22.41 2.53
C LEU A 4 15.69 22.50 1.64
N GLN A 5 16.34 21.37 1.36
CA GLN A 5 17.51 21.34 0.47
C GLN A 5 17.10 21.59 -0.99
N MET A 6 15.92 21.16 -1.42
CA MET A 6 15.40 21.44 -2.77
C MET A 6 15.02 22.91 -2.95
N SER A 7 14.42 23.56 -1.94
CA SER A 7 14.10 24.99 -1.97
C SER A 7 15.36 25.86 -1.91
N GLN A 8 16.38 25.44 -1.17
CA GLN A 8 17.69 26.13 -1.12
C GLN A 8 18.47 26.03 -2.44
N GLY A 9 18.23 25.02 -3.26
CA GLY A 9 18.86 24.85 -4.58
C GLY A 9 18.20 25.63 -5.71
N SER A 10 17.00 26.18 -5.50
CA SER A 10 16.32 27.02 -6.47
C SER A 10 16.68 28.50 -6.25
N MET A 11 16.71 29.31 -7.34
CA MET A 11 16.89 30.77 -7.21
C MET A 11 15.86 31.43 -6.28
N MET A 12 14.67 30.84 -6.13
CA MET A 12 13.64 31.27 -5.18
C MET A 12 14.03 31.00 -3.73
N GLY A 13 14.73 29.89 -3.42
CA GLY A 13 15.20 29.59 -2.08
C GLY A 13 16.24 30.56 -1.50
N LEU A 14 16.90 31.35 -2.35
CA LEU A 14 17.81 32.41 -1.91
C LEU A 14 17.11 33.58 -1.22
N PHE A 15 15.80 33.73 -1.38
CA PHE A 15 15.00 34.83 -0.83
C PHE A 15 14.16 34.42 0.40
N TYR A 16 14.18 33.12 0.78
CA TYR A 16 13.45 32.63 1.92
C TYR A 16 14.44 32.23 3.05
N ASP A 17 14.49 33.04 4.09
CA ASP A 17 15.27 32.81 5.30
C ASP A 17 14.48 32.04 6.39
N GLN A 18 13.22 31.70 6.09
CA GLN A 18 12.34 30.99 7.00
C GLN A 18 12.01 29.57 6.47
N LEU A 19 11.76 28.65 7.39
CA LEU A 19 11.27 27.32 7.05
C LEU A 19 9.84 27.43 6.49
N ASP A 20 9.55 26.75 5.36
CA ASP A 20 8.19 26.68 4.79
C ASP A 20 7.21 26.04 5.78
N VAL A 21 7.71 25.12 6.62
CA VAL A 21 6.95 24.43 7.66
C VAL A 21 7.76 24.50 8.96
N SER A 22 7.16 25.02 10.00
CA SER A 22 7.79 25.08 11.33
C SER A 22 7.91 23.71 11.99
N THR A 23 8.79 23.60 12.98
CA THR A 23 8.92 22.37 13.76
C THR A 23 7.59 22.02 14.46
N GLU A 24 6.86 23.01 15.00
CA GLU A 24 5.57 22.82 15.66
C GLU A 24 4.52 22.24 14.67
N GLU A 25 4.46 22.76 13.45
CA GLU A 25 3.56 22.23 12.42
C GLU A 25 3.91 20.78 12.07
N MET A 26 5.19 20.44 11.96
CA MET A 26 5.64 19.06 11.72
C MET A 26 5.25 18.13 12.87
N GLU A 27 5.41 18.56 14.11
CA GLU A 27 5.00 17.81 15.31
C GLU A 27 3.48 17.59 15.36
N ASN A 28 2.69 18.59 14.97
CA ASN A 28 1.24 18.50 14.90
C ASN A 28 0.80 17.52 13.78
N VAL A 29 1.46 17.52 12.64
CA VAL A 29 1.23 16.55 11.56
C VAL A 29 1.58 15.14 12.03
N ASP A 30 2.72 14.96 12.70
CA ASP A 30 3.15 13.67 13.25
C ASP A 30 2.10 13.12 14.24
N LEU A 31 1.64 13.93 15.18
CA LEU A 31 0.59 13.57 16.12
C LEU A 31 -0.72 13.20 15.40
N TYR A 32 -1.13 14.00 14.42
CA TYR A 32 -2.34 13.74 13.64
C TYR A 32 -2.26 12.39 12.91
N LEU A 33 -1.14 12.11 12.22
CA LEU A 33 -0.95 10.86 11.48
C LEU A 33 -0.99 9.64 12.40
N HIS A 34 -0.38 9.73 13.59
CA HIS A 34 -0.43 8.65 14.58
C HIS A 34 -1.82 8.45 15.20
N GLY A 35 -2.66 9.49 15.18
CA GLY A 35 -4.04 9.45 15.64
C GLY A 35 -5.04 8.91 14.64
N LEU A 36 -4.66 8.72 13.37
CA LEU A 36 -5.55 8.21 12.34
C LEU A 36 -5.91 6.73 12.59
N GLY A 37 -7.22 6.45 12.56
CA GLY A 37 -7.72 5.08 12.64
C GLY A 37 -7.51 4.32 11.34
N VAL A 38 -7.13 3.04 11.45
CA VAL A 38 -7.06 2.13 10.30
C VAL A 38 -8.47 1.72 9.89
N PRO A 39 -8.84 1.81 8.59
CA PRO A 39 -10.14 1.36 8.12
C PRO A 39 -10.36 -0.13 8.43
N ALA A 40 -11.54 -0.46 8.95
CA ALA A 40 -11.92 -1.84 9.18
C ALA A 40 -12.09 -2.59 7.84
N ARG A 41 -11.57 -3.81 7.78
CA ARG A 41 -11.78 -4.70 6.65
C ARG A 41 -13.27 -5.03 6.46
N ARG A 42 -13.75 -4.96 5.24
CA ARG A 42 -15.14 -5.26 4.86
C ARG A 42 -15.25 -6.72 4.40
N LEU A 43 -15.78 -7.57 5.27
CA LEU A 43 -15.83 -9.02 5.03
C LEU A 43 -16.84 -9.46 3.95
N GLY A 44 -17.62 -8.52 3.38
CA GLY A 44 -18.71 -8.85 2.47
C GLY A 44 -19.99 -9.31 3.18
N SER A 45 -21.08 -9.38 2.43
CA SER A 45 -22.39 -9.79 2.93
C SER A 45 -22.53 -11.31 2.94
N GLU A 46 -23.15 -11.85 3.99
CA GLU A 46 -23.50 -13.28 4.08
C GLU A 46 -24.74 -13.62 3.23
N THR A 47 -25.64 -12.66 3.03
CA THR A 47 -26.91 -12.86 2.35
C THR A 47 -26.89 -12.47 0.88
N LYS A 48 -25.95 -11.60 0.49
CA LYS A 48 -25.80 -11.21 -0.91
C LYS A 48 -25.07 -12.30 -1.69
N MET A 49 -25.80 -12.94 -2.61
CA MET A 49 -25.27 -13.98 -3.48
C MET A 49 -24.57 -13.38 -4.69
N VAL A 50 -23.45 -13.98 -5.07
CA VAL A 50 -22.59 -13.57 -6.19
C VAL A 50 -22.15 -14.78 -6.99
N GLN A 51 -21.84 -14.58 -8.28
CA GLN A 51 -21.39 -15.66 -9.16
C GLN A 51 -19.91 -15.98 -8.95
N TYR A 52 -19.59 -17.29 -8.80
CA TYR A 52 -18.23 -17.82 -8.78
C TYR A 52 -18.13 -19.04 -9.70
N GLY A 53 -17.69 -18.86 -10.94
CA GLY A 53 -17.78 -19.88 -11.99
C GLY A 53 -19.22 -20.25 -12.24
N ASP A 54 -19.57 -21.53 -12.11
CA ASP A 54 -20.93 -22.05 -12.31
C ASP A 54 -21.78 -22.08 -11.01
N LYS A 55 -21.23 -21.53 -9.91
CA LYS A 55 -21.89 -21.57 -8.59
C LYS A 55 -22.31 -20.19 -8.12
N GLN A 56 -23.36 -20.17 -7.32
CA GLN A 56 -23.75 -19.01 -6.51
C GLN A 56 -23.22 -19.20 -5.08
N ILE A 57 -22.47 -18.23 -4.59
CA ILE A 57 -21.91 -18.21 -3.23
C ILE A 57 -22.17 -16.87 -2.57
N SER A 58 -22.03 -16.77 -1.25
CA SER A 58 -22.15 -15.47 -0.59
C SER A 58 -20.97 -14.55 -0.93
N GLU A 59 -21.18 -13.24 -0.86
CA GLU A 59 -20.11 -12.26 -1.08
C GLU A 59 -18.98 -12.46 -0.07
N ARG A 60 -19.31 -12.82 1.18
CA ARG A 60 -18.31 -13.15 2.23
C ARG A 60 -17.46 -14.37 1.85
N GLU A 61 -18.08 -15.39 1.31
CA GLU A 61 -17.36 -16.58 0.83
C GLU A 61 -16.43 -16.22 -0.32
N LEU A 62 -16.87 -15.37 -1.27
CA LEU A 62 -16.04 -14.90 -2.38
C LEU A 62 -14.81 -14.13 -1.87
N VAL A 63 -14.98 -13.24 -0.89
CA VAL A 63 -13.86 -12.52 -0.23
C VAL A 63 -12.88 -13.50 0.41
N SER A 64 -13.39 -14.53 1.10
CA SER A 64 -12.54 -15.57 1.72
C SER A 64 -11.78 -16.41 0.69
N ILE A 65 -12.40 -16.73 -0.44
CA ILE A 65 -11.72 -17.39 -1.56
C ILE A 65 -10.62 -16.46 -2.10
N GLY A 66 -10.92 -15.18 -2.30
CA GLY A 66 -9.95 -14.19 -2.77
C GLY A 66 -8.73 -14.06 -1.87
N GLU A 67 -8.92 -14.12 -0.55
CA GLU A 67 -7.81 -14.15 0.41
C GLU A 67 -6.92 -15.38 0.21
N LYS A 68 -7.51 -16.57 0.00
CA LYS A 68 -6.73 -17.77 -0.32
C LYS A 68 -5.94 -17.60 -1.62
N MET A 69 -6.54 -16.96 -2.63
CA MET A 69 -5.87 -16.69 -3.92
C MET A 69 -4.70 -15.71 -3.75
N PHE A 70 -4.83 -14.71 -2.86
CA PHE A 70 -3.76 -13.80 -2.49
C PHE A 70 -2.53 -14.56 -1.93
N TYR A 71 -2.76 -15.54 -1.05
CA TYR A 71 -1.69 -16.41 -0.55
C TYR A 71 -1.14 -17.34 -1.63
N GLN A 72 -1.98 -17.92 -2.49
CA GLN A 72 -1.55 -18.79 -3.59
C GLN A 72 -0.72 -18.04 -4.63
N ALA A 73 -1.06 -16.77 -4.89
CA ALA A 73 -0.26 -15.89 -5.73
C ALA A 73 1.04 -15.41 -5.05
N LYS A 74 1.26 -15.76 -3.76
CA LYS A 74 2.41 -15.35 -2.96
C LYS A 74 2.54 -13.84 -2.72
N CYS A 75 1.45 -13.10 -2.88
CA CYS A 75 1.44 -11.65 -2.63
C CYS A 75 1.81 -11.32 -1.18
N HIS A 76 1.46 -12.21 -0.24
CA HIS A 76 1.73 -12.08 1.19
C HIS A 76 3.22 -12.09 1.55
N LEU A 77 4.13 -12.40 0.63
CA LEU A 77 5.58 -12.40 0.92
C LEU A 77 6.11 -10.99 1.14
N CYS A 78 5.61 -10.00 0.40
CA CYS A 78 5.87 -8.57 0.59
C CYS A 78 4.70 -7.90 1.29
N HIS A 79 3.46 -8.22 0.90
CA HIS A 79 2.25 -7.73 1.54
C HIS A 79 1.90 -8.55 2.79
N VAL A 80 2.78 -8.47 3.80
CA VAL A 80 2.64 -9.18 5.08
C VAL A 80 1.32 -8.79 5.74
N THR A 81 0.48 -9.80 6.02
CA THR A 81 -0.91 -9.58 6.42
C THR A 81 -1.08 -9.11 7.85
N THR A 82 -0.13 -9.44 8.72
CA THR A 82 -0.24 -9.18 10.16
C THR A 82 1.11 -8.77 10.73
N LEU A 83 1.12 -7.65 11.42
CA LEU A 83 2.26 -7.17 12.19
C LEU A 83 1.82 -6.83 13.62
N HIS A 84 2.79 -6.70 14.51
CA HIS A 84 2.57 -6.28 15.88
C HIS A 84 3.36 -4.99 16.14
N THR A 85 2.68 -3.99 16.70
CA THR A 85 3.36 -2.76 17.09
C THR A 85 4.28 -3.03 18.28
N ARG A 86 5.31 -2.19 18.44
CA ARG A 86 6.21 -2.27 19.58
C ARG A 86 5.42 -2.23 20.89
N SER A 87 5.78 -3.07 21.86
CA SER A 87 5.05 -3.17 23.14
C SER A 87 5.02 -1.85 23.93
N THR A 88 6.03 -1.03 23.78
CA THR A 88 6.15 0.29 24.46
C THR A 88 5.33 1.40 23.80
N GLY A 89 4.70 1.16 22.65
CA GLY A 89 4.02 2.20 21.88
C GLY A 89 4.95 3.03 21.00
N ALA A 90 4.50 4.19 20.56
CA ALA A 90 5.24 5.12 19.71
C ALA A 90 5.76 6.32 20.53
N THR A 91 6.84 6.94 20.04
CA THR A 91 7.32 8.22 20.54
C THR A 91 7.39 9.18 19.36
N LEU A 92 6.71 10.30 19.48
CA LEU A 92 6.65 11.35 18.47
C LEU A 92 7.98 12.12 18.37
N LEU A 93 8.12 12.95 17.34
CA LEU A 93 9.30 13.79 17.11
C LEU A 93 9.62 14.71 18.30
N ASN A 94 8.59 15.25 18.96
CA ASN A 94 8.72 16.11 20.14
C ASN A 94 8.98 15.35 21.46
N GLY A 95 9.17 14.02 21.40
CA GLY A 95 9.38 13.17 22.56
C GLY A 95 8.10 12.74 23.30
N MET A 96 6.91 13.18 22.85
CA MET A 96 5.64 12.72 23.44
C MET A 96 5.48 11.21 23.24
N HIS A 97 5.19 10.50 24.32
CA HIS A 97 5.01 9.05 24.28
C HIS A 97 3.52 8.67 24.19
N LEU A 98 3.22 7.76 23.25
CA LEU A 98 1.87 7.26 22.95
C LEU A 98 1.77 5.76 23.33
N PRO A 99 1.63 5.42 24.62
CA PRO A 99 1.64 4.02 25.08
C PRO A 99 0.47 3.19 24.54
N TRP A 100 -0.68 3.82 24.25
CA TRP A 100 -1.87 3.13 23.72
C TRP A 100 -1.70 2.58 22.30
N LEU A 101 -0.64 2.98 21.58
CA LEU A 101 -0.27 2.39 20.29
C LEU A 101 0.59 1.13 20.46
N GLY A 102 0.92 0.76 21.70
CA GLY A 102 1.76 -0.39 22.01
C GLY A 102 1.00 -1.71 22.02
N GLY A 103 1.68 -2.79 21.62
CA GLY A 103 1.16 -4.15 21.67
C GLY A 103 -0.07 -4.39 20.79
N GLN A 104 -0.32 -3.55 19.79
CA GLN A 104 -1.46 -3.70 18.89
C GLN A 104 -1.14 -4.73 17.79
N THR A 105 -2.13 -5.56 17.46
CA THR A 105 -2.09 -6.39 16.25
C THR A 105 -2.72 -5.60 15.12
N ILE A 106 -1.95 -5.39 14.04
CA ILE A 106 -2.38 -4.61 12.88
C ILE A 106 -2.29 -5.44 11.61
N HIS A 107 -3.10 -5.09 10.61
CA HIS A 107 -3.18 -5.80 9.33
C HIS A 107 -2.90 -4.83 8.17
N PRO A 108 -1.64 -4.37 8.01
CA PRO A 108 -1.29 -3.39 6.98
C PRO A 108 -1.24 -3.99 5.58
N TYR A 109 -1.03 -5.30 5.46
CA TYR A 109 -0.70 -5.94 4.19
C TYR A 109 0.54 -5.30 3.55
N SER A 110 1.60 -5.18 4.34
CA SER A 110 2.90 -4.61 3.96
C SER A 110 3.98 -5.07 4.94
N ASP A 111 5.19 -5.28 4.44
CA ASP A 111 6.40 -5.45 5.25
C ASP A 111 7.15 -4.13 5.47
N TYR A 112 6.72 -3.06 4.77
CA TYR A 112 7.35 -1.74 4.74
C TYR A 112 8.82 -1.72 4.24
N LEU A 113 9.26 -2.81 3.60
CA LEU A 113 10.62 -2.92 3.05
C LEU A 113 10.66 -2.42 1.60
N LEU A 114 11.88 -2.13 1.12
CA LEU A 114 12.16 -1.82 -0.27
C LEU A 114 12.33 -3.12 -1.05
N HIS A 115 11.72 -3.18 -2.23
CA HIS A 115 11.84 -4.30 -3.16
C HIS A 115 12.15 -3.78 -4.56
N ASP A 116 12.99 -4.50 -5.29
CA ASP A 116 13.24 -4.25 -6.70
C ASP A 116 11.97 -4.59 -7.52
N MET A 117 11.31 -3.57 -8.02
CA MET A 117 10.08 -3.70 -8.81
C MET A 117 10.33 -3.82 -10.31
N GLY A 118 11.58 -4.02 -10.71
CA GLY A 118 11.98 -4.21 -12.09
C GLY A 118 12.27 -2.92 -12.85
N SER A 119 12.72 -3.07 -14.07
CA SER A 119 13.10 -1.96 -14.94
C SER A 119 12.07 -1.78 -16.06
N GLU A 120 11.70 -0.54 -16.35
CA GLU A 120 10.85 -0.19 -17.50
C GLU A 120 11.50 -0.53 -18.85
N ILE A 121 12.82 -0.68 -18.90
CA ILE A 121 13.55 -1.08 -20.13
C ILE A 121 13.02 -2.41 -20.67
N MET A 122 12.50 -3.28 -19.82
CA MET A 122 11.86 -4.55 -20.20
C MET A 122 10.33 -4.40 -20.39
N GLY A 123 9.79 -3.18 -20.29
CA GLY A 123 8.36 -2.87 -20.48
C GLY A 123 7.47 -3.30 -19.31
N VAL A 124 8.03 -3.78 -18.19
CA VAL A 124 7.29 -4.19 -16.99
C VAL A 124 8.10 -3.84 -15.75
N GLY A 125 7.47 -3.15 -14.84
CA GLY A 125 8.09 -2.74 -13.58
C GLY A 125 7.88 -1.28 -13.25
N LEU A 126 8.47 -0.84 -12.15
CA LEU A 126 8.43 0.53 -11.66
C LEU A 126 9.85 1.05 -11.52
N ASN A 127 10.18 2.10 -12.25
CA ASN A 127 11.46 2.79 -12.13
C ASN A 127 11.27 4.26 -12.50
N ASP A 128 11.60 5.17 -11.59
CA ASP A 128 11.57 6.61 -11.83
C ASP A 128 12.98 7.19 -12.14
N ASN A 129 14.01 6.32 -12.16
CA ASN A 129 15.42 6.68 -12.33
C ASN A 129 15.95 7.67 -11.28
N TYR A 130 15.25 7.84 -10.16
CA TYR A 130 15.65 8.70 -9.06
C TYR A 130 16.28 7.89 -7.94
N VAL A 131 17.44 8.33 -7.44
CA VAL A 131 18.13 7.70 -6.31
C VAL A 131 17.80 8.49 -5.05
N SER A 132 17.21 7.83 -4.05
CA SER A 132 16.89 8.41 -2.75
C SER A 132 17.72 7.74 -1.65
N GLY A 133 18.77 8.41 -1.18
CA GLY A 133 19.72 7.81 -0.25
C GLY A 133 20.44 6.61 -0.85
N LEU A 134 20.17 5.42 -0.32
CA LEU A 134 20.72 4.16 -0.85
C LEU A 134 19.74 3.43 -1.78
N ALA A 135 18.50 3.87 -1.84
CA ALA A 135 17.47 3.26 -2.70
C ALA A 135 17.66 3.68 -4.16
N ARG A 136 17.61 2.71 -5.06
CA ARG A 136 17.65 2.95 -6.51
C ARG A 136 16.25 3.27 -7.02
N GLY A 137 16.14 3.83 -8.22
CA GLY A 137 14.86 4.23 -8.82
C GLY A 137 13.87 3.08 -9.08
N ASN A 138 14.33 1.84 -9.08
CA ASN A 138 13.51 0.64 -9.20
C ASN A 138 13.18 -0.02 -7.84
N GLU A 139 13.71 0.49 -6.74
CA GLU A 139 13.48 -0.02 -5.38
C GLU A 139 12.37 0.78 -4.70
N TRP A 140 11.23 0.14 -4.50
CA TRP A 140 10.02 0.76 -3.97
C TRP A 140 9.58 0.10 -2.67
N ARG A 141 9.18 0.92 -1.71
CA ARG A 141 8.62 0.43 -0.45
C ARG A 141 7.26 -0.20 -0.68
N THR A 142 7.04 -1.39 -0.13
CA THR A 142 5.72 -2.03 -0.15
C THR A 142 4.67 -1.10 0.46
N THR A 143 3.71 -0.67 -0.36
CA THR A 143 2.60 0.17 0.10
C THR A 143 1.63 -0.65 0.93
N PRO A 144 1.17 -0.18 2.10
CA PRO A 144 0.09 -0.80 2.84
C PRO A 144 -1.18 -0.90 2.00
N LEU A 145 -1.87 -2.04 2.07
CA LEU A 145 -3.12 -2.26 1.34
C LEU A 145 -4.38 -2.03 2.19
N TRP A 146 -4.24 -1.76 3.48
CA TRP A 146 -5.39 -1.42 4.30
C TRP A 146 -6.12 -0.18 3.76
N GLY A 147 -7.43 -0.25 3.64
CA GLY A 147 -8.24 0.84 3.11
C GLY A 147 -8.17 1.03 1.58
N ILE A 148 -7.34 0.25 0.85
CA ILE A 148 -7.15 0.44 -0.59
C ILE A 148 -8.45 0.28 -1.39
N GLY A 149 -9.34 -0.58 -0.94
CA GLY A 149 -10.67 -0.77 -1.57
C GLY A 149 -11.62 0.42 -1.38
N LEU A 150 -11.26 1.41 -0.56
CA LEU A 150 -12.04 2.65 -0.37
C LEU A 150 -11.55 3.80 -1.25
N GLN A 151 -10.42 3.65 -1.93
CA GLN A 151 -9.76 4.74 -2.64
C GLN A 151 -10.68 5.46 -3.63
N SER A 152 -11.46 4.72 -4.41
CA SER A 152 -12.40 5.34 -5.35
C SER A 152 -13.49 6.19 -4.68
N LYS A 153 -13.91 5.82 -3.47
CA LYS A 153 -14.93 6.55 -2.70
C LYS A 153 -14.37 7.81 -2.04
N ILE A 154 -13.12 7.76 -1.60
CA ILE A 154 -12.48 8.84 -0.84
C ILE A 154 -11.82 9.84 -1.80
N ASN A 155 -11.06 9.34 -2.78
CA ASN A 155 -10.26 10.18 -3.66
C ASN A 155 -10.95 10.48 -5.00
N GLY A 156 -12.07 9.81 -5.32
CA GLY A 156 -12.77 9.96 -6.59
C GLY A 156 -12.06 9.31 -7.80
N HIS A 157 -10.95 8.60 -7.56
CA HIS A 157 -10.17 7.89 -8.59
C HIS A 157 -9.56 6.60 -8.04
N THR A 158 -9.00 5.77 -8.93
CA THR A 158 -8.35 4.49 -8.63
C THR A 158 -6.95 4.42 -9.23
N ASN A 159 -6.18 5.51 -9.13
CA ASN A 159 -4.81 5.53 -9.59
C ASN A 159 -3.92 4.84 -8.55
N PHE A 160 -3.52 3.60 -8.85
CA PHE A 160 -2.71 2.76 -7.98
C PHE A 160 -1.23 2.78 -8.38
N LEU A 161 -0.40 2.13 -7.57
CA LEU A 161 1.05 2.17 -7.55
C LEU A 161 1.59 3.53 -7.09
N HIS A 162 2.92 3.68 -7.06
CA HIS A 162 3.56 4.87 -6.51
C HIS A 162 3.41 6.11 -7.39
N ASP A 163 3.21 5.91 -8.69
CA ASP A 163 3.08 6.96 -9.70
C ASP A 163 1.67 7.08 -10.30
N GLY A 164 0.73 6.28 -9.80
CA GLY A 164 -0.67 6.35 -10.23
C GLY A 164 -0.97 5.74 -11.60
N ARG A 165 -0.01 5.03 -12.23
CA ARG A 165 -0.17 4.49 -13.59
C ARG A 165 -1.23 3.40 -13.73
N ALA A 166 -1.51 2.66 -12.68
CA ALA A 166 -2.49 1.58 -12.73
C ALA A 166 -3.88 2.09 -12.37
N ARG A 167 -4.85 1.85 -13.26
CA ARG A 167 -6.23 2.34 -13.14
C ARG A 167 -7.16 1.42 -12.36
N ASN A 168 -6.70 0.21 -12.05
CA ASN A 168 -7.45 -0.81 -11.31
C ASN A 168 -6.49 -1.83 -10.70
N PHE A 169 -7.00 -2.72 -9.83
CA PHE A 169 -6.18 -3.74 -9.17
C PHE A 169 -5.50 -4.70 -10.14
N VAL A 170 -6.17 -5.09 -11.23
CA VAL A 170 -5.59 -6.00 -12.22
C VAL A 170 -4.37 -5.35 -12.89
N GLU A 171 -4.50 -4.09 -13.29
CA GLU A 171 -3.36 -3.34 -13.86
C GLU A 171 -2.23 -3.19 -12.83
N ALA A 172 -2.55 -2.89 -11.57
CA ALA A 172 -1.55 -2.80 -10.51
C ALA A 172 -0.78 -4.12 -10.35
N ILE A 173 -1.48 -5.26 -10.30
CA ILE A 173 -0.83 -6.58 -10.24
C ILE A 173 0.03 -6.83 -11.50
N MET A 174 -0.45 -6.45 -12.66
CA MET A 174 0.25 -6.68 -13.92
C MET A 174 1.51 -5.82 -14.10
N TRP A 175 1.62 -4.70 -13.38
CA TRP A 175 2.82 -3.87 -13.37
C TRP A 175 3.93 -4.39 -12.41
N HIS A 176 3.64 -5.37 -11.57
CA HIS A 176 4.67 -5.97 -10.71
C HIS A 176 5.74 -6.67 -11.56
N GLY A 177 6.95 -6.13 -11.53
CA GLY A 177 8.16 -6.69 -12.14
C GLY A 177 9.17 -7.10 -11.06
N GLY A 178 10.41 -7.37 -11.46
CA GLY A 178 11.50 -7.71 -10.53
C GLY A 178 11.10 -8.80 -9.53
N GLU A 179 11.24 -8.51 -8.24
CA GLU A 179 10.88 -9.46 -7.17
C GLU A 179 9.39 -9.83 -7.18
N GLY A 180 8.50 -8.94 -7.63
CA GLY A 180 7.06 -9.19 -7.75
C GLY A 180 6.63 -10.00 -8.96
N GLU A 181 7.53 -10.26 -9.93
CA GLU A 181 7.17 -10.91 -11.20
C GLU A 181 6.66 -12.34 -11.04
N ALA A 182 7.21 -13.09 -10.11
CA ALA A 182 6.76 -14.46 -9.85
C ALA A 182 5.28 -14.48 -9.37
N SER A 183 4.89 -13.56 -8.50
CA SER A 183 3.52 -13.42 -8.01
C SER A 183 2.56 -12.98 -9.10
N LYS A 184 2.94 -12.01 -9.93
CA LYS A 184 2.20 -11.62 -11.14
C LYS A 184 1.95 -12.82 -12.07
N ASN A 185 2.97 -13.64 -12.32
CA ASN A 185 2.86 -14.79 -13.21
C ASN A 185 1.95 -15.88 -12.61
N LEU A 186 1.91 -16.05 -11.29
CA LEU A 186 0.94 -16.93 -10.64
C LEU A 186 -0.49 -16.41 -10.80
N PHE A 187 -0.72 -15.11 -10.59
CA PHE A 187 -2.02 -14.47 -10.84
C PHE A 187 -2.49 -14.65 -12.29
N LYS A 188 -1.62 -14.43 -13.28
CA LYS A 188 -1.94 -14.63 -14.71
C LYS A 188 -2.43 -16.04 -15.02
N LYS A 189 -1.87 -17.06 -14.37
CA LYS A 189 -2.21 -18.47 -14.59
C LYS A 189 -3.52 -18.88 -13.91
N MET A 190 -4.05 -18.09 -12.98
CA MET A 190 -5.30 -18.42 -12.31
C MET A 190 -6.48 -18.38 -13.27
N PRO A 191 -7.50 -19.26 -13.10
CA PRO A 191 -8.79 -19.12 -13.76
C PRO A 191 -9.40 -17.72 -13.49
N LYS A 192 -10.19 -17.23 -14.45
CA LYS A 192 -10.81 -15.88 -14.32
C LYS A 192 -11.57 -15.72 -13.00
N LYS A 193 -12.38 -16.71 -12.60
CA LYS A 193 -13.15 -16.68 -11.34
C LYS A 193 -12.28 -16.46 -10.10
N ASP A 194 -11.07 -17.04 -10.10
CA ASP A 194 -10.13 -16.95 -8.97
C ASP A 194 -9.44 -15.58 -8.95
N ARG A 195 -9.10 -15.03 -10.13
CA ARG A 195 -8.61 -13.66 -10.25
C ARG A 195 -9.65 -12.64 -9.80
N ASP A 196 -10.92 -12.83 -10.21
CA ASP A 196 -12.03 -11.97 -9.80
C ASP A 196 -12.23 -12.03 -8.28
N ALA A 197 -12.11 -13.23 -7.68
CA ALA A 197 -12.17 -13.40 -6.23
C ALA A 197 -11.02 -12.67 -5.52
N LEU A 198 -9.79 -12.74 -6.04
CA LEU A 198 -8.65 -12.01 -5.48
C LEU A 198 -8.87 -10.49 -5.54
N VAL A 199 -9.38 -9.98 -6.67
CA VAL A 199 -9.75 -8.55 -6.79
C VAL A 199 -10.82 -8.19 -5.75
N LYS A 200 -11.84 -9.05 -5.57
CA LYS A 200 -12.88 -8.83 -4.55
C LYS A 200 -12.33 -8.80 -3.14
N PHE A 201 -11.32 -9.60 -2.84
CA PHE A 201 -10.60 -9.54 -1.58
C PHE A 201 -9.88 -8.18 -1.41
N LEU A 202 -9.13 -7.68 -2.43
CA LEU A 202 -8.49 -6.37 -2.38
C LEU A 202 -9.51 -5.23 -2.19
N GLU A 203 -10.66 -5.31 -2.84
CA GLU A 203 -11.77 -4.38 -2.62
C GLU A 203 -12.30 -4.40 -1.18
N SER A 204 -12.07 -5.48 -0.44
CA SER A 204 -12.53 -5.63 0.94
C SER A 204 -11.58 -5.01 1.98
N LEU A 205 -10.35 -4.74 1.59
CA LEU A 205 -9.31 -4.09 2.42
C LEU A 205 -9.48 -2.52 2.45
#